data_4d1456b190d8b408c2b6f5fabf6a5a1f
#
_entry.id   4d1456b190d8b408c2b6f5fabf6a5a1f
#
_cell.length_a   1.000
_cell.length_b   1.000
_cell.length_c   1.000
_cell.angle_alpha   90.00
_cell.angle_beta   90.00
_cell.angle_gamma   90.00
#
_symmetry.space_group_name_H-M   'P 1'
#
loop_
_entity.id
_entity.type
_entity.pdbx_description
1 polymer ?
#
loop_
_entity_poly.entity_id
_entity_poly.type
_entity_poly.pdbx_seq_one_letter_code
_entity_poly.pdbx_strand_id
1 'polypeptide(L)'
;CRSSYTNSIPNYTENSFFFFAELTAALDSISQPYIDREVALALESAGELVYDADLTGRPVSSTSSSYPNTAFGHMGDAIELGYQAALVSLHSPTYGRLWLANELHPGNTVSMTRTQALVVAAEKRTGRRPQRRIDLLGNRLAQVQAALEISSDTVAASFQKQREAEGKLHDARLSLREWAQEVRTLTAKYQQENRQQTAHCQLTRAQRKVATLTRQIPRYEKALGVAERRLARHEADYGAIQAEADQLQARFRQLHADNAANPNPIRATFRLDGGFTSHENLYWLIEMGYDVYTRGRFPKVRDDLSAKVTDETDWRRVGNNANMTAWGNTTVDGYFAYPLDVALLHYHTGDTVQRATLLHYGQTDVVADLDGWFHTYNGRQTIEAGIKEGKNVFQMHHLNVRSAAALLLQEHLACFAANFVRLAAEWLTDERQPTPFSIPSVKQMVRVAAHTSAWVKRQGDVWFLTFTEQSCYAGCSLRFGDGVIQLPLPLFKGICFSHF
;
A
#
# COMPACT_ATOMS: atom_id res chain seq x y z
N CYS A 1 22.70 -47.71 -30.56
CA CYS A 1 21.74 -46.77 -31.12
C CYS A 1 21.33 -45.77 -30.04
N ARG A 2 21.94 -44.57 -30.01
CA ARG A 2 21.49 -43.45 -29.19
C ARG A 2 20.52 -42.65 -30.09
N SER A 3 19.23 -42.68 -29.77
CA SER A 3 18.24 -41.84 -30.37
C SER A 3 18.32 -40.45 -29.67
N SER A 4 18.76 -39.46 -30.43
CA SER A 4 18.73 -38.04 -30.02
C SER A 4 17.29 -37.55 -30.10
N TYR A 5 16.61 -37.46 -28.96
CA TYR A 5 15.40 -36.68 -28.84
C TYR A 5 15.80 -35.23 -28.68
N THR A 6 15.78 -34.47 -29.76
CA THR A 6 15.68 -33.04 -29.75
C THR A 6 14.26 -32.66 -29.35
N ASN A 7 14.02 -32.48 -28.05
CA ASN A 7 12.81 -31.82 -27.58
C ASN A 7 12.89 -30.36 -27.96
N SER A 8 12.30 -30.01 -29.10
CA SER A 8 11.90 -28.64 -29.39
C SER A 8 10.82 -28.25 -28.36
N ILE A 9 11.21 -27.45 -27.40
CA ILE A 9 10.24 -26.77 -26.50
C ILE A 9 9.34 -25.96 -27.43
N PRO A 10 8.02 -26.16 -27.42
CA PRO A 10 7.10 -25.31 -28.18
C PRO A 10 7.30 -23.86 -27.71
N ASN A 11 7.50 -22.93 -28.65
CA ASN A 11 7.44 -21.52 -28.39
C ASN A 11 6.04 -21.22 -27.79
N TYR A 12 5.96 -21.03 -26.48
CA TYR A 12 4.77 -20.55 -25.80
C TYR A 12 4.59 -19.07 -26.14
N THR A 13 3.96 -18.83 -27.28
CA THR A 13 3.54 -17.52 -27.77
C THR A 13 2.34 -17.00 -26.98
N GLU A 14 1.87 -15.82 -27.28
CA GLU A 14 0.73 -15.08 -26.67
C GLU A 14 -0.48 -15.95 -26.30
N ASN A 15 -0.77 -17.01 -27.02
CA ASN A 15 -1.87 -17.96 -26.75
C ASN A 15 -1.78 -18.64 -25.37
N SER A 16 -0.59 -18.86 -24.83
CA SER A 16 -0.44 -19.46 -23.50
C SER A 16 -0.83 -18.47 -22.39
N PHE A 17 -0.60 -17.17 -22.60
CA PHE A 17 -0.96 -16.13 -21.65
C PHE A 17 -2.48 -16.00 -21.53
N PHE A 18 -3.21 -16.05 -22.64
CA PHE A 18 -4.68 -16.06 -22.66
C PHE A 18 -5.24 -17.29 -21.94
N PHE A 19 -4.70 -18.48 -22.21
CA PHE A 19 -5.14 -19.70 -21.54
C PHE A 19 -4.98 -19.64 -20.01
N PHE A 20 -3.87 -19.14 -19.50
CA PHE A 20 -3.64 -19.01 -18.07
C PHE A 20 -4.54 -17.96 -17.43
N ALA A 21 -4.82 -16.85 -18.10
CA ALA A 21 -5.74 -15.84 -17.64
C ALA A 21 -7.19 -16.36 -17.56
N GLU A 22 -7.63 -17.13 -18.56
CA GLU A 22 -8.94 -17.79 -18.56
C GLU A 22 -9.07 -18.80 -17.42
N LEU A 23 -8.02 -19.59 -17.17
CA LEU A 23 -8.02 -20.57 -16.08
C LEU A 23 -8.05 -19.87 -14.70
N THR A 24 -7.31 -18.80 -14.53
CA THR A 24 -7.37 -18.00 -13.29
C THR A 24 -8.77 -17.41 -13.08
N ALA A 25 -9.38 -16.86 -14.13
CA ALA A 25 -10.74 -16.35 -14.08
C ALA A 25 -11.78 -17.45 -13.76
N ALA A 26 -11.57 -18.65 -14.27
CA ALA A 26 -12.42 -19.80 -13.97
C ALA A 26 -12.31 -20.21 -12.48
N LEU A 27 -11.09 -20.28 -11.93
CA LEU A 27 -10.86 -20.54 -10.50
C LEU A 27 -11.52 -19.48 -9.62
N ASP A 28 -11.44 -18.21 -10.03
CA ASP A 28 -12.10 -17.11 -9.35
C ASP A 28 -13.62 -17.26 -9.39
N SER A 29 -14.18 -17.59 -10.53
CA SER A 29 -15.62 -17.83 -10.70
C SER A 29 -16.12 -18.99 -9.84
N ILE A 30 -15.37 -20.09 -9.78
CA ILE A 30 -15.70 -21.25 -8.95
C ILE A 30 -15.70 -20.91 -7.46
N SER A 31 -14.74 -20.09 -7.00
CA SER A 31 -14.62 -19.71 -5.59
C SER A 31 -15.56 -18.56 -5.17
N GLN A 32 -16.13 -17.82 -6.14
CA GLN A 32 -16.95 -16.64 -5.83
C GLN A 32 -18.16 -16.92 -4.93
N PRO A 33 -18.98 -17.96 -5.16
CA PRO A 33 -20.15 -18.23 -4.30
C PRO A 33 -19.80 -18.45 -2.82
N TYR A 34 -18.62 -19.02 -2.56
CA TYR A 34 -18.13 -19.23 -1.18
C TYR A 34 -17.67 -17.94 -0.54
N ILE A 35 -16.97 -17.10 -1.31
CA ILE A 35 -16.57 -15.77 -0.84
C ILE A 35 -17.81 -14.94 -0.53
N ASP A 36 -18.81 -14.94 -1.41
CA ASP A 36 -20.05 -14.20 -1.22
C ASP A 36 -20.80 -14.67 0.05
N ARG A 37 -20.85 -15.98 0.30
CA ARG A 37 -21.42 -16.54 1.53
C ARG A 37 -20.68 -16.06 2.77
N GLU A 38 -19.35 -16.14 2.79
CA GLU A 38 -18.55 -15.75 3.94
C GLU A 38 -18.58 -14.23 4.18
N VAL A 39 -18.65 -13.45 3.11
CA VAL A 39 -18.91 -12.01 3.19
C VAL A 39 -20.24 -11.72 3.85
N ALA A 40 -21.31 -12.44 3.47
CA ALA A 40 -22.63 -12.28 4.08
C ALA A 40 -22.61 -12.66 5.56
N LEU A 41 -21.99 -13.80 5.92
CA LEU A 41 -21.86 -14.26 7.31
C LEU A 41 -21.03 -13.30 8.17
N ALA A 42 -19.95 -12.75 7.64
CA ALA A 42 -19.13 -11.77 8.35
C ALA A 42 -19.91 -10.47 8.62
N LEU A 43 -20.64 -9.97 7.63
CA LEU A 43 -21.48 -8.78 7.78
C LEU A 43 -22.65 -9.03 8.76
N GLU A 44 -23.25 -10.22 8.75
CA GLU A 44 -24.32 -10.58 9.67
C GLU A 44 -23.82 -10.72 11.12
N SER A 45 -22.67 -11.35 11.32
CA SER A 45 -22.13 -11.65 12.65
C SER A 45 -21.39 -10.48 13.30
N ALA A 46 -20.58 -9.74 12.54
CA ALA A 46 -19.71 -8.67 13.04
C ALA A 46 -20.10 -7.27 12.54
N GLY A 47 -20.95 -7.16 11.53
CA GLY A 47 -21.33 -5.89 10.91
C GLY A 47 -20.20 -5.25 10.05
N GLU A 48 -19.08 -5.94 9.90
CA GLU A 48 -17.91 -5.44 9.15
C GLU A 48 -17.14 -6.56 8.45
N LEU A 49 -16.31 -6.18 7.49
CA LEU A 49 -15.33 -7.07 6.88
C LEU A 49 -13.93 -6.73 7.40
N VAL A 50 -13.19 -7.75 7.83
CA VAL A 50 -11.82 -7.60 8.30
C VAL A 50 -10.87 -8.25 7.32
N TYR A 51 -9.91 -7.47 6.82
CA TYR A 51 -8.91 -7.89 5.86
C TYR A 51 -7.52 -7.89 6.47
N ASP A 52 -6.73 -8.90 6.11
CA ASP A 52 -5.31 -8.96 6.41
C ASP A 52 -4.52 -8.95 5.11
N ALA A 53 -3.43 -8.19 5.06
CA ALA A 53 -2.50 -8.19 3.95
C ALA A 53 -1.08 -8.51 4.42
N ASP A 54 -0.35 -9.29 3.62
CA ASP A 54 1.03 -9.64 3.91
C ASP A 54 1.84 -9.90 2.63
N LEU A 55 3.17 -9.81 2.76
CA LEU A 55 4.12 -10.08 1.70
C LEU A 55 5.03 -11.23 2.13
N THR A 56 5.19 -12.24 1.27
CA THR A 56 6.00 -13.40 1.63
C THR A 56 6.94 -13.81 0.50
N GLY A 57 8.21 -14.10 0.87
CA GLY A 57 9.24 -14.52 -0.07
C GLY A 57 8.99 -15.90 -0.68
N ARG A 58 9.37 -16.02 -1.94
CA ARG A 58 9.42 -17.24 -2.76
C ARG A 58 10.83 -17.38 -3.31
N PRO A 59 11.77 -17.94 -2.55
CA PRO A 59 13.15 -18.09 -3.01
C PRO A 59 13.25 -19.07 -4.17
N VAL A 60 14.16 -18.77 -5.10
CA VAL A 60 14.57 -19.66 -6.19
C VAL A 60 16.07 -19.90 -6.11
N SER A 61 16.58 -20.92 -6.80
CA SER A 61 18.01 -21.16 -6.85
C SER A 61 18.76 -19.96 -7.45
N SER A 62 19.72 -19.42 -6.73
CA SER A 62 20.56 -18.30 -7.18
C SER A 62 21.41 -18.61 -8.42
N THR A 63 21.58 -19.91 -8.75
CA THR A 63 22.29 -20.37 -9.94
C THR A 63 21.38 -20.56 -11.16
N SER A 64 20.06 -20.37 -10.98
CA SER A 64 19.09 -20.57 -12.07
C SER A 64 18.80 -19.27 -12.80
N SER A 65 19.18 -19.22 -14.08
CA SER A 65 18.78 -18.14 -15.01
C SER A 65 17.39 -18.34 -15.63
N SER A 66 16.66 -19.38 -15.21
CA SER A 66 15.43 -19.83 -15.89
C SER A 66 14.17 -19.15 -15.36
N TYR A 67 14.22 -18.42 -14.24
CA TYR A 67 13.06 -17.77 -13.67
C TYR A 67 12.97 -16.31 -14.13
N PRO A 68 11.91 -15.92 -14.85
CA PRO A 68 11.79 -14.57 -15.40
C PRO A 68 11.53 -13.54 -14.28
N ASN A 69 12.11 -12.34 -14.42
CA ASN A 69 11.86 -11.19 -13.54
C ASN A 69 12.13 -11.43 -12.06
N THR A 70 13.06 -12.33 -11.71
CA THR A 70 13.51 -12.49 -10.33
C THR A 70 14.42 -11.35 -9.89
N ALA A 71 14.44 -11.06 -8.59
CA ALA A 71 15.35 -10.11 -7.98
C ALA A 71 15.78 -10.61 -6.60
N PHE A 72 16.95 -10.12 -6.13
CA PHE A 72 17.36 -10.34 -4.75
C PHE A 72 16.52 -9.48 -3.81
N GLY A 73 16.03 -10.08 -2.72
CA GLY A 73 15.26 -9.40 -1.70
C GLY A 73 15.20 -10.20 -0.41
N HIS A 74 14.58 -9.63 0.61
CA HIS A 74 14.39 -10.31 1.89
C HIS A 74 13.41 -11.48 1.75
N MET A 75 13.88 -12.70 2.00
CA MET A 75 13.11 -13.95 1.95
C MET A 75 13.05 -14.59 3.34
N GLY A 76 12.46 -13.89 4.30
CA GLY A 76 12.57 -14.18 5.73
C GLY A 76 13.80 -13.49 6.31
N ASP A 77 14.71 -14.27 6.90
CA ASP A 77 15.90 -13.72 7.55
C ASP A 77 17.11 -13.54 6.60
N ALA A 78 17.00 -14.00 5.35
CA ALA A 78 18.06 -13.95 4.36
C ALA A 78 17.71 -13.08 3.15
N ILE A 79 18.75 -12.61 2.46
CA ILE A 79 18.62 -11.98 1.14
C ILE A 79 18.86 -13.07 0.09
N GLU A 80 17.82 -13.43 -0.64
CA GLU A 80 17.87 -14.49 -1.64
C GLU A 80 17.27 -14.00 -2.98
N LEU A 81 17.64 -14.71 -4.06
CA LEU A 81 17.03 -14.50 -5.37
C LEU A 81 15.61 -15.12 -5.37
N GLY A 82 14.61 -14.38 -5.87
CA GLY A 82 13.26 -14.93 -5.95
C GLY A 82 12.19 -13.91 -6.25
N TYR A 83 11.01 -14.20 -5.73
CA TYR A 83 9.82 -13.39 -5.85
C TYR A 83 9.27 -13.01 -4.47
N GLN A 84 8.43 -11.98 -4.45
CA GLN A 84 7.54 -11.66 -3.33
C GLN A 84 6.11 -11.94 -3.77
N ALA A 85 5.40 -12.78 -3.02
CA ALA A 85 3.97 -12.98 -3.18
C ALA A 85 3.22 -12.03 -2.25
N ALA A 86 2.45 -11.11 -2.84
CA ALA A 86 1.58 -10.17 -2.12
C ALA A 86 0.20 -10.80 -1.98
N LEU A 87 -0.26 -10.95 -0.76
CA LEU A 87 -1.46 -11.69 -0.40
C LEU A 87 -2.45 -10.81 0.36
N VAL A 88 -3.73 -10.99 0.08
CA VAL A 88 -4.81 -10.43 0.89
C VAL A 88 -5.81 -11.52 1.22
N SER A 89 -6.27 -11.53 2.46
CA SER A 89 -7.27 -12.48 2.96
C SER A 89 -8.40 -11.75 3.68
N LEU A 90 -9.60 -12.37 3.65
CA LEU A 90 -10.74 -12.02 4.47
C LEU A 90 -10.72 -12.86 5.74
N HIS A 91 -10.91 -12.22 6.90
CA HIS A 91 -11.22 -12.95 8.13
C HIS A 91 -12.61 -13.53 8.02
N SER A 92 -12.69 -14.85 8.04
CA SER A 92 -13.94 -15.60 7.90
C SER A 92 -14.40 -16.10 9.26
N PRO A 93 -15.66 -15.87 9.64
CA PRO A 93 -16.22 -16.44 10.90
C PRO A 93 -16.15 -17.96 10.94
N THR A 94 -16.33 -18.61 9.79
CA THR A 94 -16.37 -20.08 9.70
C THR A 94 -14.97 -20.69 9.59
N TYR A 95 -14.11 -20.12 8.74
CA TYR A 95 -12.82 -20.74 8.38
C TYR A 95 -11.61 -20.02 8.96
N GLY A 96 -11.82 -18.95 9.71
CA GLY A 96 -10.78 -18.08 10.25
C GLY A 96 -10.12 -17.20 9.16
N ARG A 97 -10.00 -17.69 7.93
CA ARG A 97 -9.41 -16.95 6.82
C ARG A 97 -9.80 -17.55 5.47
N LEU A 98 -10.08 -16.65 4.49
CA LEU A 98 -10.17 -16.99 3.07
C LEU A 98 -9.20 -16.12 2.27
N TRP A 99 -8.43 -16.73 1.40
CA TRP A 99 -7.59 -16.00 0.44
C TRP A 99 -8.46 -15.35 -0.63
N LEU A 100 -8.27 -14.04 -0.81
CA LEU A 100 -9.00 -13.25 -1.81
C LEU A 100 -8.16 -13.01 -3.06
N ALA A 101 -6.90 -12.65 -2.89
CA ALA A 101 -6.00 -12.40 -4.01
C ALA A 101 -4.55 -12.77 -3.64
N ASN A 102 -3.78 -13.03 -4.69
CA ASN A 102 -2.37 -13.31 -4.66
C ASN A 102 -1.71 -12.71 -5.90
N GLU A 103 -0.68 -11.91 -5.71
CA GLU A 103 0.12 -11.30 -6.78
C GLU A 103 1.58 -11.67 -6.61
N LEU A 104 2.24 -12.06 -7.69
CA LEU A 104 3.66 -12.41 -7.67
C LEU A 104 4.51 -11.28 -8.26
N HIS A 105 5.50 -10.82 -7.51
CA HIS A 105 6.36 -9.68 -7.85
C HIS A 105 7.85 -10.05 -7.73
N PRO A 106 8.76 -9.27 -8.35
CA PRO A 106 10.20 -9.45 -8.14
C PRO A 106 10.59 -9.40 -6.66
N GLY A 107 11.63 -10.14 -6.28
CA GLY A 107 12.03 -10.33 -4.87
C GLY A 107 12.39 -9.05 -4.11
N ASN A 108 12.77 -7.98 -4.82
CA ASN A 108 13.05 -6.66 -4.23
C ASN A 108 11.80 -5.78 -4.02
N THR A 109 10.60 -6.32 -4.27
CA THR A 109 9.35 -5.60 -4.05
C THR A 109 9.12 -5.38 -2.56
N VAL A 110 8.77 -4.15 -2.19
CA VAL A 110 8.46 -3.77 -0.80
C VAL A 110 6.96 -3.65 -0.58
N SER A 111 6.51 -4.03 0.62
CA SER A 111 5.10 -4.14 0.98
C SER A 111 4.30 -2.85 0.70
N MET A 112 4.87 -1.68 1.00
CA MET A 112 4.19 -0.40 0.83
C MET A 112 3.77 -0.12 -0.63
N THR A 113 4.47 -0.69 -1.62
CA THR A 113 4.12 -0.50 -3.04
C THR A 113 2.94 -1.34 -3.49
N ARG A 114 2.49 -2.29 -2.67
CA ARG A 114 1.39 -3.21 -3.00
C ARG A 114 0.10 -2.91 -2.24
N THR A 115 0.13 -2.04 -1.23
CA THR A 115 -1.02 -1.74 -0.38
C THR A 115 -2.28 -1.43 -1.18
N GLN A 116 -2.22 -0.47 -2.08
CA GLN A 116 -3.39 -0.03 -2.85
C GLN A 116 -3.92 -1.12 -3.79
N ALA A 117 -3.03 -1.86 -4.45
CA ALA A 117 -3.43 -2.96 -5.34
C ALA A 117 -4.16 -4.08 -4.58
N LEU A 118 -3.65 -4.47 -3.40
CA LEU A 118 -4.27 -5.50 -2.56
C LEU A 118 -5.65 -5.07 -2.04
N VAL A 119 -5.82 -3.80 -1.68
CA VAL A 119 -7.13 -3.27 -1.26
C VAL A 119 -8.13 -3.32 -2.43
N VAL A 120 -7.74 -2.86 -3.61
CA VAL A 120 -8.58 -2.92 -4.82
C VAL A 120 -8.93 -4.37 -5.18
N ALA A 121 -7.97 -5.30 -5.04
CA ALA A 121 -8.22 -6.72 -5.26
C ALA A 121 -9.22 -7.28 -4.25
N ALA A 122 -9.13 -6.91 -2.97
CA ALA A 122 -10.09 -7.31 -1.94
C ALA A 122 -11.51 -6.78 -2.24
N GLU A 123 -11.64 -5.50 -2.61
CA GLU A 123 -12.93 -4.91 -3.01
C GLU A 123 -13.53 -5.63 -4.21
N LYS A 124 -12.71 -5.91 -5.22
CA LYS A 124 -13.16 -6.63 -6.42
C LYS A 124 -13.66 -8.04 -6.10
N ARG A 125 -12.96 -8.76 -5.23
CA ARG A 125 -13.31 -10.15 -4.87
C ARG A 125 -14.51 -10.24 -3.95
N THR A 126 -14.67 -9.31 -3.03
CA THR A 126 -15.83 -9.29 -2.11
C THR A 126 -17.05 -8.59 -2.69
N GLY A 127 -16.88 -7.81 -3.76
CA GLY A 127 -17.96 -6.99 -4.32
C GLY A 127 -18.47 -5.93 -3.33
N ARG A 128 -17.71 -5.65 -2.26
CA ARG A 128 -18.09 -4.75 -1.17
C ARG A 128 -16.99 -3.75 -0.88
N ARG A 129 -17.39 -2.53 -0.52
CA ARG A 129 -16.46 -1.47 -0.14
C ARG A 129 -17.08 -0.49 0.84
N PRO A 130 -16.27 0.20 1.65
CA PRO A 130 -16.77 1.24 2.54
C PRO A 130 -17.19 2.50 1.79
N GLN A 131 -17.88 3.38 2.51
CA GLN A 131 -18.12 4.76 2.08
C GLN A 131 -16.80 5.51 2.02
N ARG A 132 -16.47 6.11 0.87
CA ARG A 132 -15.28 6.94 0.70
C ARG A 132 -15.40 8.23 1.52
N ARG A 133 -14.35 8.64 2.18
CA ARG A 133 -14.30 9.81 3.06
C ARG A 133 -14.03 11.08 2.25
N ILE A 134 -14.98 11.45 1.40
CA ILE A 134 -14.93 12.69 0.63
C ILE A 134 -14.92 13.94 1.54
N ASP A 135 -15.47 13.83 2.75
CA ASP A 135 -15.43 14.86 3.79
C ASP A 135 -13.98 15.21 4.19
N LEU A 136 -13.19 14.20 4.49
CA LEU A 136 -11.77 14.38 4.88
C LEU A 136 -10.94 14.91 3.71
N LEU A 137 -11.10 14.33 2.54
CA LEU A 137 -10.38 14.75 1.35
C LEU A 137 -10.76 16.17 0.93
N GLY A 138 -12.05 16.54 1.05
CA GLY A 138 -12.54 17.91 0.80
C GLY A 138 -11.91 18.93 1.73
N ASN A 139 -11.81 18.61 3.03
CA ASN A 139 -11.13 19.48 3.99
C ASN A 139 -9.63 19.66 3.67
N ARG A 140 -8.95 18.59 3.29
CA ARG A 140 -7.54 18.64 2.87
C ARG A 140 -7.38 19.47 1.61
N LEU A 141 -8.24 19.27 0.61
CA LEU A 141 -8.25 20.05 -0.62
C LEU A 141 -8.44 21.53 -0.35
N ALA A 142 -9.38 21.91 0.54
CA ALA A 142 -9.61 23.29 0.93
C ALA A 142 -8.37 23.92 1.60
N GLN A 143 -7.66 23.15 2.44
CA GLN A 143 -6.41 23.61 3.06
C GLN A 143 -5.30 23.86 2.03
N VAL A 144 -5.14 22.95 1.06
CA VAL A 144 -4.14 23.10 0.00
C VAL A 144 -4.51 24.25 -0.93
N GLN A 145 -5.79 24.46 -1.23
CA GLN A 145 -6.25 25.62 -2.01
C GLN A 145 -5.97 26.94 -1.30
N ALA A 146 -6.21 27.03 0.00
CA ALA A 146 -5.85 28.20 0.78
C ALA A 146 -4.33 28.46 0.81
N ALA A 147 -3.54 27.40 0.93
CA ALA A 147 -2.07 27.51 0.83
C ALA A 147 -1.62 27.97 -0.58
N LEU A 148 -2.31 27.55 -1.63
CA LEU A 148 -2.06 27.96 -3.00
C LEU A 148 -2.31 29.47 -3.20
N GLU A 149 -3.39 30.00 -2.64
CA GLU A 149 -3.68 31.45 -2.67
C GLU A 149 -2.55 32.24 -2.00
N ILE A 150 -2.14 31.85 -0.78
CA ILE A 150 -1.04 32.49 -0.05
C ILE A 150 0.28 32.42 -0.84
N SER A 151 0.55 31.28 -1.47
CA SER A 151 1.76 31.08 -2.30
C SER A 151 1.72 31.95 -3.56
N SER A 152 0.55 32.11 -4.19
CA SER A 152 0.33 33.00 -5.33
C SER A 152 0.65 34.44 -4.98
N ASP A 153 0.16 34.93 -3.84
CA ASP A 153 0.47 36.29 -3.35
C ASP A 153 1.96 36.46 -3.08
N THR A 154 2.60 35.42 -2.55
CA THR A 154 4.05 35.41 -2.29
C THR A 154 4.87 35.51 -3.58
N VAL A 155 4.46 34.79 -4.63
CA VAL A 155 5.07 34.90 -5.97
C VAL A 155 4.88 36.30 -6.54
N ALA A 156 3.66 36.85 -6.49
CA ALA A 156 3.35 38.19 -6.98
C ALA A 156 4.20 39.26 -6.27
N ALA A 157 4.31 39.19 -4.93
CA ALA A 157 5.14 40.09 -4.15
C ALA A 157 6.64 39.99 -4.49
N SER A 158 7.11 38.77 -4.78
CA SER A 158 8.51 38.52 -5.16
C SER A 158 8.81 39.01 -6.57
N PHE A 159 7.88 38.84 -7.49
CA PHE A 159 7.95 39.38 -8.84
C PHE A 159 8.03 40.93 -8.83
N GLN A 160 7.20 41.57 -8.01
CA GLN A 160 7.24 43.01 -7.87
C GLN A 160 8.61 43.50 -7.34
N LYS A 161 9.19 42.83 -6.35
CA LYS A 161 10.54 43.13 -5.83
C LYS A 161 11.64 42.95 -6.86
N GLN A 162 11.53 41.92 -7.69
CA GLN A 162 12.46 41.71 -8.82
C GLN A 162 12.39 42.88 -9.80
N ARG A 163 11.15 43.29 -10.21
CA ARG A 163 10.97 44.43 -11.14
C ARG A 163 11.52 45.76 -10.56
N GLU A 164 11.32 45.99 -9.27
CA GLU A 164 11.87 47.16 -8.59
C GLU A 164 13.42 47.14 -8.59
N ALA A 165 14.01 45.98 -8.34
CA ALA A 165 15.48 45.84 -8.39
C ALA A 165 16.03 46.04 -9.82
N GLU A 166 15.35 45.49 -10.83
CA GLU A 166 15.66 45.67 -12.22
C GLU A 166 15.56 47.12 -12.66
N GLY A 167 14.48 47.81 -12.27
CA GLY A 167 14.31 49.25 -12.54
C GLY A 167 15.44 50.09 -11.95
N LYS A 168 15.80 49.85 -10.66
CA LYS A 168 16.90 50.57 -9.99
C LYS A 168 18.25 50.34 -10.72
N LEU A 169 18.50 49.13 -11.21
CA LEU A 169 19.71 48.82 -11.98
C LEU A 169 19.70 49.53 -13.33
N HIS A 170 18.55 49.49 -14.02
CA HIS A 170 18.37 50.17 -15.32
C HIS A 170 18.62 51.67 -15.21
N ASP A 171 17.97 52.33 -14.26
CA ASP A 171 18.10 53.76 -14.04
C ASP A 171 19.52 54.16 -13.66
N ALA A 172 20.19 53.36 -12.80
CA ALA A 172 21.59 53.59 -12.47
C ALA A 172 22.54 53.45 -13.68
N ARG A 173 22.29 52.47 -14.55
CA ARG A 173 23.07 52.27 -15.79
C ARG A 173 22.81 53.38 -16.81
N LEU A 174 21.57 53.85 -16.95
CA LEU A 174 21.22 54.99 -17.79
C LEU A 174 21.91 56.26 -17.31
N SER A 175 21.74 56.58 -16.03
CA SER A 175 22.40 57.75 -15.39
C SER A 175 23.92 57.68 -15.49
N LEU A 176 24.54 56.50 -15.38
CA LEU A 176 25.98 56.34 -15.57
C LEU A 176 26.40 56.73 -16.99
N ARG A 177 25.63 56.32 -18.01
CA ARG A 177 25.91 56.66 -19.42
C ARG A 177 25.81 58.17 -19.65
N GLU A 178 24.75 58.80 -19.14
CA GLU A 178 24.55 60.24 -19.28
C GLU A 178 25.69 61.04 -18.62
N TRP A 179 26.00 60.73 -17.34
CA TRP A 179 27.08 61.41 -16.62
C TRP A 179 28.47 61.13 -17.20
N ALA A 180 28.69 59.93 -17.76
CA ALA A 180 29.94 59.62 -18.44
C ALA A 180 30.09 60.45 -19.73
N GLN A 181 29.01 60.67 -20.47
CA GLN A 181 29.00 61.56 -21.64
C GLN A 181 29.26 63.01 -21.22
N GLU A 182 28.59 63.48 -20.14
CA GLU A 182 28.82 64.82 -19.61
C GLU A 182 30.28 65.06 -19.16
N VAL A 183 30.89 64.05 -18.51
CA VAL A 183 32.33 64.09 -18.16
C VAL A 183 33.19 64.26 -19.40
N ARG A 184 32.91 63.56 -20.52
CA ARG A 184 33.66 63.68 -21.79
C ARG A 184 33.51 65.09 -22.34
N THR A 185 32.31 65.62 -22.41
CA THR A 185 32.02 66.97 -22.95
C THR A 185 32.72 68.05 -22.09
N LEU A 186 32.60 67.96 -20.79
CA LEU A 186 33.21 68.88 -19.83
C LEU A 186 34.76 68.80 -19.91
N THR A 187 35.31 67.58 -20.01
CA THR A 187 36.75 67.38 -20.16
C THR A 187 37.29 68.08 -21.41
N ALA A 188 36.65 67.92 -22.56
CA ALA A 188 37.02 68.56 -23.81
C ALA A 188 36.96 70.13 -23.69
N LYS A 189 35.85 70.63 -23.07
CA LYS A 189 35.68 72.07 -22.84
C LYS A 189 36.76 72.64 -21.94
N TYR A 190 37.09 71.97 -20.80
CA TYR A 190 38.15 72.46 -19.89
C TYR A 190 39.51 72.42 -20.52
N GLN A 191 39.79 71.44 -21.40
CA GLN A 191 41.04 71.43 -22.22
C GLN A 191 41.08 72.55 -23.19
N GLN A 192 40.03 72.84 -23.95
CA GLN A 192 39.92 73.88 -24.92
C GLN A 192 40.06 75.28 -24.30
N GLU A 193 39.48 75.51 -23.15
CA GLU A 193 39.50 76.79 -22.43
C GLU A 193 40.67 76.91 -21.46
N ASN A 194 41.62 75.99 -21.44
CA ASN A 194 42.81 75.94 -20.58
C ASN A 194 42.47 76.18 -19.07
N ARG A 195 41.31 75.66 -18.64
CA ARG A 195 40.80 75.85 -17.24
C ARG A 195 41.44 74.83 -16.30
N GLN A 196 41.85 75.28 -15.09
CA GLN A 196 42.32 74.39 -14.05
C GLN A 196 41.13 73.65 -13.39
N GLN A 197 41.28 72.35 -13.16
CA GLN A 197 40.30 71.56 -12.42
C GLN A 197 40.42 71.85 -10.92
N THR A 198 39.33 72.34 -10.30
CA THR A 198 39.22 72.58 -8.85
C THR A 198 38.31 71.51 -8.19
N ALA A 199 38.41 71.39 -6.85
CA ALA A 199 37.62 70.44 -6.07
C ALA A 199 36.09 70.61 -6.18
N HIS A 200 35.64 71.82 -6.58
CA HIS A 200 34.22 72.18 -6.67
C HIS A 200 33.74 72.49 -8.08
N CYS A 201 34.57 72.33 -9.08
CA CYS A 201 34.18 72.59 -10.47
C CYS A 201 33.17 71.59 -10.99
N GLN A 202 32.47 71.91 -12.07
CA GLN A 202 31.45 71.06 -12.70
C GLN A 202 32.06 69.71 -13.13
N LEU A 203 33.23 69.67 -13.69
CA LEU A 203 33.91 68.43 -14.11
C LEU A 203 34.14 67.49 -12.90
N THR A 204 34.65 68.01 -11.79
CA THR A 204 34.89 67.21 -10.57
C THR A 204 33.58 66.67 -9.98
N ARG A 205 32.50 67.44 -10.01
CA ARG A 205 31.17 67.00 -9.58
C ARG A 205 30.66 65.88 -10.46
N ALA A 206 30.77 66.01 -11.79
CA ALA A 206 30.36 64.97 -12.74
C ALA A 206 31.17 63.68 -12.56
N GLN A 207 32.52 63.78 -12.41
CA GLN A 207 33.39 62.62 -12.15
C GLN A 207 33.03 61.92 -10.81
N ARG A 208 32.74 62.67 -9.75
CA ARG A 208 32.27 62.07 -8.47
C ARG A 208 30.95 61.32 -8.65
N LYS A 209 30.02 61.86 -9.45
CA LYS A 209 28.74 61.19 -9.73
C LYS A 209 28.96 59.85 -10.49
N VAL A 210 29.80 59.84 -11.51
CA VAL A 210 30.21 58.64 -12.23
C VAL A 210 30.80 57.61 -11.26
N ALA A 211 31.79 58.03 -10.43
CA ALA A 211 32.44 57.13 -9.49
C ALA A 211 31.44 56.56 -8.43
N THR A 212 30.43 57.31 -8.05
CA THR A 212 29.36 56.83 -7.13
C THR A 212 28.49 55.78 -7.79
N LEU A 213 28.01 56.08 -9.01
CA LEU A 213 27.19 55.14 -9.79
C LEU A 213 27.95 53.85 -10.13
N THR A 214 29.22 53.95 -10.50
CA THR A 214 30.08 52.76 -10.76
C THR A 214 30.19 51.88 -9.52
N ARG A 215 30.21 52.39 -8.31
CA ARG A 215 30.21 51.63 -7.06
C ARG A 215 28.83 51.07 -6.67
N GLN A 216 27.75 51.74 -7.10
CA GLN A 216 26.39 51.30 -6.80
C GLN A 216 25.90 50.21 -7.70
N ILE A 217 26.25 50.20 -8.98
CA ILE A 217 25.80 49.19 -9.99
C ILE A 217 26.06 47.78 -9.52
N PRO A 218 27.22 47.34 -9.04
CA PRO A 218 27.45 45.96 -8.59
C PRO A 218 26.55 45.57 -7.40
N ARG A 219 26.15 46.57 -6.55
CA ARG A 219 25.21 46.31 -5.47
C ARG A 219 23.80 46.07 -5.97
N TYR A 220 23.38 46.82 -7.01
CA TYR A 220 22.05 46.58 -7.63
C TYR A 220 22.02 45.27 -8.41
N GLU A 221 23.10 44.92 -9.09
CA GLU A 221 23.24 43.61 -9.77
C GLU A 221 23.12 42.46 -8.76
N LYS A 222 23.82 42.56 -7.63
CA LYS A 222 23.70 41.59 -6.55
C LYS A 222 22.27 41.50 -5.98
N ALA A 223 21.62 42.66 -5.78
CA ALA A 223 20.26 42.73 -5.28
C ALA A 223 19.27 42.11 -6.26
N LEU A 224 19.42 42.34 -7.58
CA LEU A 224 18.61 41.74 -8.62
C LEU A 224 18.82 40.21 -8.63
N GLY A 225 20.05 39.72 -8.62
CA GLY A 225 20.30 38.27 -8.58
C GLY A 225 19.79 37.55 -7.31
N VAL A 226 19.65 38.28 -6.16
CA VAL A 226 18.99 37.74 -4.99
C VAL A 226 17.49 37.68 -5.20
N ALA A 227 16.88 38.74 -5.78
CA ALA A 227 15.44 38.79 -6.03
C ALA A 227 15.01 37.71 -7.06
N GLU A 228 15.79 37.51 -8.11
CA GLU A 228 15.57 36.45 -9.12
C GLU A 228 15.57 35.05 -8.51
N ARG A 229 16.61 34.73 -7.72
CA ARG A 229 16.66 33.42 -7.03
C ARG A 229 15.49 33.21 -6.06
N ARG A 230 15.05 34.27 -5.40
CA ARG A 230 13.92 34.22 -4.48
C ARG A 230 12.61 33.97 -5.22
N LEU A 231 12.41 34.67 -6.34
CA LEU A 231 11.24 34.45 -7.22
C LEU A 231 11.22 33.02 -7.73
N ALA A 232 12.31 32.54 -8.32
CA ALA A 232 12.39 31.18 -8.83
C ALA A 232 12.08 30.09 -7.78
N ARG A 233 12.51 30.33 -6.52
CA ARG A 233 12.15 29.43 -5.41
C ARG A 233 10.65 29.46 -5.13
N HIS A 234 10.05 30.63 -5.01
CA HIS A 234 8.61 30.75 -4.71
C HIS A 234 7.75 30.22 -5.86
N GLU A 235 8.18 30.38 -7.12
CA GLU A 235 7.52 29.78 -8.28
C GLU A 235 7.57 28.25 -8.25
N ALA A 236 8.71 27.67 -7.84
CA ALA A 236 8.84 26.23 -7.66
C ALA A 236 7.93 25.70 -6.53
N ASP A 237 7.90 26.40 -5.39
CA ASP A 237 7.03 26.08 -4.27
C ASP A 237 5.54 26.17 -4.67
N TYR A 238 5.14 27.21 -5.42
CA TYR A 238 3.79 27.36 -5.96
C TYR A 238 3.43 26.21 -6.91
N GLY A 239 4.33 25.87 -7.82
CA GLY A 239 4.12 24.76 -8.76
C GLY A 239 3.91 23.41 -8.05
N ALA A 240 4.64 23.16 -6.97
CA ALA A 240 4.48 21.95 -6.16
C ALA A 240 3.11 21.90 -5.47
N ILE A 241 2.67 23.00 -4.85
CA ILE A 241 1.34 23.11 -4.19
C ILE A 241 0.21 22.97 -5.24
N GLN A 242 0.36 23.58 -6.41
CA GLN A 242 -0.60 23.47 -7.51
C GLN A 242 -0.74 22.02 -7.98
N ALA A 243 0.37 21.31 -8.16
CA ALA A 243 0.36 19.91 -8.56
C ALA A 243 -0.33 19.02 -7.51
N GLU A 244 -0.12 19.29 -6.21
CA GLU A 244 -0.84 18.60 -5.13
C GLU A 244 -2.34 18.91 -5.17
N ALA A 245 -2.75 20.16 -5.37
CA ALA A 245 -4.14 20.55 -5.47
C ALA A 245 -4.85 19.85 -6.63
N ASP A 246 -4.20 19.78 -7.80
CA ASP A 246 -4.73 19.11 -8.99
C ASP A 246 -4.92 17.60 -8.77
N GLN A 247 -3.97 16.94 -8.11
CA GLN A 247 -4.05 15.53 -7.75
C GLN A 247 -5.19 15.27 -6.76
N LEU A 248 -5.30 16.08 -5.70
CA LEU A 248 -6.38 15.97 -4.71
C LEU A 248 -7.76 16.21 -5.34
N GLN A 249 -7.86 17.18 -6.26
CA GLN A 249 -9.10 17.46 -6.98
C GLN A 249 -9.52 16.30 -7.89
N ALA A 250 -8.57 15.69 -8.60
CA ALA A 250 -8.83 14.51 -9.43
C ALA A 250 -9.31 13.34 -8.57
N ARG A 251 -8.63 13.11 -7.43
CA ARG A 251 -9.00 12.06 -6.47
C ARG A 251 -10.37 12.32 -5.83
N PHE A 252 -10.66 13.55 -5.45
CA PHE A 252 -11.97 13.94 -4.90
C PHE A 252 -13.10 13.57 -5.86
N ARG A 253 -12.94 13.89 -7.14
CA ARG A 253 -13.94 13.53 -8.18
C ARG A 253 -14.10 12.02 -8.31
N GLN A 254 -12.99 11.27 -8.26
CA GLN A 254 -13.02 9.81 -8.31
C GLN A 254 -13.76 9.20 -7.11
N LEU A 255 -13.42 9.63 -5.88
CA LEU A 255 -14.07 9.10 -4.67
C LEU A 255 -15.56 9.46 -4.61
N HIS A 256 -15.93 10.63 -5.12
CA HIS A 256 -17.34 11.02 -5.26
C HIS A 256 -18.09 10.08 -6.23
N ALA A 257 -17.51 9.77 -7.38
CA ALA A 257 -18.07 8.81 -8.33
C ALA A 257 -18.14 7.39 -7.73
N ASP A 258 -17.11 6.98 -6.96
CA ASP A 258 -17.09 5.71 -6.24
C ASP A 258 -18.24 5.58 -5.25
N ASN A 259 -18.55 6.65 -4.50
CA ASN A 259 -19.67 6.68 -3.57
C ASN A 259 -21.01 6.62 -4.28
N ALA A 260 -21.16 7.33 -5.39
CA ALA A 260 -22.39 7.29 -6.20
C ALA A 260 -22.66 5.89 -6.76
N ALA A 261 -21.60 5.12 -7.05
CA ALA A 261 -21.69 3.74 -7.53
C ALA A 261 -21.76 2.69 -6.39
N ASN A 262 -21.83 3.10 -5.11
CA ASN A 262 -21.88 2.21 -3.96
C ASN A 262 -23.13 2.48 -3.09
N PRO A 263 -24.29 1.95 -3.46
CA PRO A 263 -25.55 2.21 -2.74
C PRO A 263 -25.60 1.56 -1.35
N ASN A 264 -24.78 0.53 -1.11
CA ASN A 264 -24.78 -0.23 0.13
C ASN A 264 -23.35 -0.30 0.72
N PRO A 265 -22.82 0.81 1.23
CA PRO A 265 -21.51 0.83 1.82
C PRO A 265 -21.47 -0.02 3.10
N ILE A 266 -20.33 -0.66 3.34
CA ILE A 266 -20.09 -1.48 4.52
C ILE A 266 -19.05 -0.82 5.43
N ARG A 267 -18.95 -1.31 6.66
CA ARG A 267 -17.74 -1.12 7.48
C ARG A 267 -16.69 -2.14 7.05
N ALA A 268 -15.45 -1.70 6.99
CA ALA A 268 -14.35 -2.61 6.70
C ALA A 268 -13.06 -2.16 7.38
N THR A 269 -12.32 -3.11 7.87
CA THR A 269 -11.07 -2.93 8.61
C THR A 269 -9.92 -3.59 7.85
N PHE A 270 -8.79 -2.88 7.73
CA PHE A 270 -7.52 -3.47 7.32
C PHE A 270 -6.56 -3.59 8.49
N ARG A 271 -6.02 -4.81 8.69
CA ARG A 271 -4.94 -5.09 9.64
C ARG A 271 -3.65 -5.30 8.84
N LEU A 272 -2.69 -4.42 9.03
CA LEU A 272 -1.48 -4.36 8.21
C LEU A 272 -0.22 -4.50 9.05
N ASP A 273 0.80 -5.18 8.50
CA ASP A 273 2.14 -5.06 9.05
C ASP A 273 2.72 -3.67 8.78
N GLY A 274 3.63 -3.21 9.64
CA GLY A 274 4.30 -1.93 9.47
C GLY A 274 5.04 -1.77 8.14
N GLY A 275 5.34 -2.88 7.43
CA GLY A 275 5.89 -2.85 6.08
C GLY A 275 4.99 -2.26 5.01
N PHE A 276 3.67 -2.28 5.22
CA PHE A 276 2.68 -1.70 4.30
C PHE A 276 2.40 -0.22 4.60
N THR A 277 2.80 0.27 5.77
CA THR A 277 2.42 1.58 6.26
C THR A 277 3.45 2.62 5.83
N SER A 278 3.12 3.38 4.80
CA SER A 278 3.67 4.72 4.55
C SER A 278 2.62 5.76 4.92
N HIS A 279 3.02 7.03 5.07
CA HIS A 279 2.06 8.12 5.30
C HIS A 279 0.99 8.15 4.20
N GLU A 280 1.42 8.06 2.95
CA GLU A 280 0.55 8.09 1.78
C GLU A 280 -0.45 6.92 1.76
N ASN A 281 0.01 5.70 2.08
CA ASN A 281 -0.87 4.54 2.13
C ASN A 281 -1.87 4.64 3.30
N LEU A 282 -1.44 5.13 4.46
CA LEU A 282 -2.31 5.32 5.60
C LEU A 282 -3.41 6.33 5.29
N TYR A 283 -3.04 7.50 4.74
CA TYR A 283 -4.02 8.50 4.33
C TYR A 283 -4.96 7.97 3.26
N TRP A 284 -4.41 7.27 2.27
CA TRP A 284 -5.20 6.68 1.22
C TRP A 284 -6.23 5.69 1.77
N LEU A 285 -5.87 4.80 2.70
CA LEU A 285 -6.79 3.86 3.35
C LEU A 285 -7.90 4.58 4.12
N ILE A 286 -7.53 5.61 4.89
CA ILE A 286 -8.47 6.44 5.65
C ILE A 286 -9.47 7.11 4.70
N GLU A 287 -8.99 7.72 3.62
CA GLU A 287 -9.83 8.39 2.64
C GLU A 287 -10.69 7.39 1.85
N MET A 288 -10.21 6.16 1.67
CA MET A 288 -11.00 5.05 1.11
C MET A 288 -12.07 4.53 2.08
N GLY A 289 -12.08 4.99 3.35
CA GLY A 289 -13.12 4.70 4.33
C GLY A 289 -12.86 3.46 5.19
N TYR A 290 -11.65 2.97 5.20
CA TYR A 290 -11.26 1.81 6.02
C TYR A 290 -10.92 2.23 7.44
N ASP A 291 -11.32 1.40 8.41
CA ASP A 291 -10.71 1.36 9.72
C ASP A 291 -9.36 0.64 9.59
N VAL A 292 -8.32 1.15 10.24
CA VAL A 292 -6.95 0.65 10.05
C VAL A 292 -6.31 0.31 11.38
N TYR A 293 -5.77 -0.90 11.48
CA TYR A 293 -4.90 -1.34 12.57
C TYR A 293 -3.53 -1.67 11.99
N THR A 294 -2.49 -0.97 12.45
CA THR A 294 -1.15 -1.20 11.92
C THR A 294 -0.07 -0.95 12.95
N ARG A 295 1.13 -1.46 12.68
CA ARG A 295 2.33 -1.14 13.43
C ARG A 295 3.02 0.06 12.80
N GLY A 296 3.29 1.08 13.59
CA GLY A 296 4.05 2.25 13.14
C GLY A 296 5.54 1.93 12.97
N ARG A 297 6.10 2.27 11.81
CA ARG A 297 7.56 2.23 11.55
C ARG A 297 8.17 3.64 11.53
N PHE A 298 7.64 4.55 12.31
CA PHE A 298 8.09 5.94 12.37
C PHE A 298 8.92 6.15 13.65
N PRO A 299 10.27 6.13 13.58
CA PRO A 299 11.13 6.27 14.77
C PRO A 299 10.83 7.54 15.55
N LYS A 300 10.63 8.67 14.86
CA LYS A 300 10.29 9.95 15.51
C LYS A 300 8.98 9.87 16.28
N VAL A 301 7.92 9.26 15.71
CA VAL A 301 6.65 9.07 16.44
C VAL A 301 6.86 8.26 17.71
N ARG A 302 7.61 7.17 17.64
CA ARG A 302 7.95 6.37 18.81
C ARG A 302 8.73 7.16 19.84
N ASP A 303 9.69 7.98 19.43
CA ASP A 303 10.53 8.76 20.32
C ASP A 303 9.73 9.89 20.95
N ASP A 304 8.86 10.58 20.18
CA ASP A 304 7.94 11.60 20.68
C ASP A 304 6.92 11.03 21.69
N LEU A 305 6.39 9.81 21.44
CA LEU A 305 5.53 9.10 22.38
C LEU A 305 6.29 8.68 23.65
N SER A 306 7.53 8.20 23.49
CA SER A 306 8.36 7.83 24.63
C SER A 306 8.68 9.03 25.53
N ALA A 307 8.81 10.23 24.97
CA ALA A 307 9.00 11.47 25.72
C ALA A 307 7.73 11.92 26.49
N LYS A 308 6.55 11.47 26.11
CA LYS A 308 5.29 11.71 26.84
C LYS A 308 5.11 10.80 28.05
N VAL A 309 5.89 9.73 28.14
CA VAL A 309 5.81 8.78 29.25
C VAL A 309 6.39 9.42 30.52
N THR A 310 5.63 9.42 31.60
CA THR A 310 6.00 9.88 32.94
C THR A 310 5.82 8.73 33.94
N ASP A 311 6.24 8.93 35.18
CA ASP A 311 6.02 7.95 36.26
C ASP A 311 4.52 7.73 36.56
N GLU A 312 3.66 8.69 36.18
CA GLU A 312 2.21 8.62 36.33
C GLU A 312 1.51 7.95 35.13
N THR A 313 2.27 7.56 34.09
CA THR A 313 1.68 6.94 32.90
C THR A 313 1.07 5.58 33.26
N ASP A 314 -0.24 5.46 32.96
CA ASP A 314 -0.95 4.19 33.16
C ASP A 314 -0.56 3.16 32.10
N TRP A 315 0.20 2.16 32.55
CA TRP A 315 0.59 1.03 31.73
C TRP A 315 -0.34 -0.14 32.01
N ARG A 316 -1.10 -0.56 31.02
CA ARG A 316 -1.94 -1.75 31.11
C ARG A 316 -1.25 -2.95 30.51
N ARG A 317 -1.32 -4.06 31.25
CA ARG A 317 -0.85 -5.35 30.74
C ARG A 317 -1.82 -5.84 29.67
N VAL A 318 -1.27 -6.16 28.48
CA VAL A 318 -1.99 -6.72 27.33
C VAL A 318 -1.31 -8.02 26.93
N GLY A 319 -2.09 -9.09 26.76
CA GLY A 319 -1.51 -10.41 26.52
C GLY A 319 -0.59 -10.90 27.63
N ASN A 320 0.35 -11.82 27.30
CA ASN A 320 1.17 -12.50 28.30
C ASN A 320 2.47 -11.75 28.68
N ASN A 321 3.03 -10.99 27.75
CA ASN A 321 4.40 -10.42 27.86
C ASN A 321 4.50 -8.95 27.41
N ALA A 322 3.40 -8.23 27.35
CA ALA A 322 3.36 -6.88 26.85
C ALA A 322 2.61 -5.94 27.80
N ASN A 323 3.09 -4.70 27.88
CA ASN A 323 2.41 -3.58 28.49
C ASN A 323 2.17 -2.50 27.45
N MET A 324 1.04 -1.83 27.50
CA MET A 324 0.61 -0.85 26.53
C MET A 324 0.04 0.39 27.19
N THR A 325 0.36 1.55 26.62
CA THR A 325 -0.27 2.82 26.93
C THR A 325 -0.64 3.53 25.63
N ALA A 326 -1.68 4.37 25.62
CA ALA A 326 -2.19 4.96 24.40
C ALA A 326 -2.67 6.39 24.57
N TRP A 327 -2.72 7.08 23.45
CA TRP A 327 -3.21 8.46 23.30
C TRP A 327 -4.14 8.52 22.11
N GLY A 328 -5.36 8.99 22.34
CA GLY A 328 -6.36 9.16 21.28
C GLY A 328 -6.19 10.45 20.50
N ASN A 329 -6.66 10.46 19.25
CA ASN A 329 -6.70 11.65 18.40
C ASN A 329 -5.37 12.41 18.32
N THR A 330 -4.27 11.69 18.28
CA THR A 330 -2.93 12.28 18.27
C THR A 330 -2.57 12.78 16.88
N THR A 331 -2.14 14.02 16.80
CA THR A 331 -1.47 14.60 15.63
C THR A 331 0.02 14.64 15.88
N VAL A 332 0.81 14.30 14.90
CA VAL A 332 2.27 14.46 14.92
C VAL A 332 2.66 15.31 13.71
N ASP A 333 3.09 16.54 13.97
CA ASP A 333 3.40 17.53 12.95
C ASP A 333 4.37 16.97 11.88
N GLY A 334 3.97 17.08 10.63
CA GLY A 334 4.73 16.56 9.48
C GLY A 334 4.66 15.04 9.31
N TYR A 335 3.88 14.32 10.14
CA TYR A 335 3.72 12.86 10.04
C TYR A 335 2.29 12.39 9.79
N PHE A 336 1.28 13.06 10.39
CA PHE A 336 -0.11 12.63 10.23
C PHE A 336 -0.99 13.77 9.71
N ALA A 337 -1.57 13.59 8.53
CA ALA A 337 -2.58 14.50 7.97
C ALA A 337 -3.92 14.36 8.69
N TYR A 338 -4.18 13.21 9.30
CA TYR A 338 -5.38 12.93 10.08
C TYR A 338 -5.01 12.53 11.50
N PRO A 339 -5.81 12.91 12.53
CA PRO A 339 -5.59 12.44 13.89
C PRO A 339 -5.71 10.91 13.95
N LEU A 340 -4.80 10.26 14.65
CA LEU A 340 -4.75 8.82 14.85
C LEU A 340 -4.77 8.50 16.34
N ASP A 341 -5.30 7.34 16.70
CA ASP A 341 -5.00 6.75 17.98
C ASP A 341 -3.63 6.08 17.89
N VAL A 342 -2.77 6.39 18.85
CA VAL A 342 -1.40 5.89 18.89
C VAL A 342 -1.13 5.20 20.21
N ALA A 343 -0.43 4.08 20.19
CA ALA A 343 -0.04 3.38 21.39
C ALA A 343 1.45 3.06 21.39
N LEU A 344 2.04 3.11 22.57
CA LEU A 344 3.37 2.61 22.84
C LEU A 344 3.24 1.25 23.51
N LEU A 345 3.90 0.26 22.92
CA LEU A 345 3.93 -1.12 23.38
C LEU A 345 5.33 -1.47 23.87
N HIS A 346 5.45 -1.93 25.11
CA HIS A 346 6.63 -2.56 25.66
C HIS A 346 6.40 -4.05 25.77
N TYR A 347 7.22 -4.85 25.10
CA TYR A 347 7.12 -6.31 25.19
C TYR A 347 8.48 -6.96 25.48
N HIS A 348 8.42 -8.02 26.25
CA HIS A 348 9.59 -8.77 26.68
C HIS A 348 9.90 -9.89 25.68
N THR A 349 11.15 -9.93 25.21
CA THR A 349 11.69 -11.04 24.42
C THR A 349 12.94 -11.55 25.16
N GLY A 350 12.76 -12.60 25.95
CA GLY A 350 13.77 -12.99 26.95
C GLY A 350 13.99 -11.85 27.95
N ASP A 351 15.25 -11.48 28.18
CA ASP A 351 15.64 -10.41 29.11
C ASP A 351 15.60 -9.00 28.49
N THR A 352 15.23 -8.89 27.21
CA THR A 352 15.20 -7.57 26.53
C THR A 352 13.78 -7.02 26.43
N VAL A 353 13.66 -5.71 26.73
CA VAL A 353 12.41 -4.95 26.48
C VAL A 353 12.49 -4.31 25.13
N GLN A 354 11.60 -4.70 24.26
CA GLN A 354 11.45 -4.08 22.95
C GLN A 354 10.29 -3.09 22.96
N ARG A 355 10.40 -2.05 22.12
CA ARG A 355 9.39 -1.01 21.98
C ARG A 355 8.81 -1.05 20.58
N ALA A 356 7.48 -0.95 20.49
CA ALA A 356 6.77 -0.80 19.24
C ALA A 356 5.69 0.27 19.39
N THR A 357 5.24 0.81 18.26
CA THR A 357 4.07 1.68 18.20
C THR A 357 2.97 0.97 17.43
N LEU A 358 1.74 1.04 17.96
CA LEU A 358 0.54 0.68 17.22
C LEU A 358 -0.18 1.95 16.82
N LEU A 359 -0.76 1.92 15.63
CA LEU A 359 -1.55 3.01 15.06
C LEU A 359 -2.95 2.46 14.76
N HIS A 360 -3.94 3.27 15.08
CA HIS A 360 -5.33 2.98 14.76
C HIS A 360 -6.00 4.21 14.16
N TYR A 361 -6.86 3.98 13.19
CA TYR A 361 -7.85 4.93 12.72
C TYR A 361 -9.17 4.20 12.51
N GLY A 362 -10.23 4.68 13.10
CA GLY A 362 -11.54 4.03 12.95
C GLY A 362 -12.59 4.56 13.91
N GLN A 363 -13.71 3.87 13.94
CA GLN A 363 -14.85 4.24 14.79
C GLN A 363 -14.79 3.63 16.20
N THR A 364 -13.94 2.62 16.39
CA THR A 364 -13.81 1.91 17.67
C THR A 364 -12.98 2.74 18.64
N ASP A 365 -13.46 2.94 19.85
CA ASP A 365 -12.67 3.57 20.92
C ASP A 365 -11.64 2.57 21.48
N VAL A 366 -10.53 2.45 20.76
CA VAL A 366 -9.44 1.52 21.12
C VAL A 366 -8.62 1.98 22.33
N VAL A 367 -8.68 3.27 22.67
CA VAL A 367 -7.97 3.82 23.84
C VAL A 367 -8.65 3.40 25.14
N ALA A 368 -9.97 3.26 25.13
CA ALA A 368 -10.72 2.73 26.26
C ALA A 368 -10.51 1.21 26.47
N ASP A 369 -10.24 0.47 25.38
CA ASP A 369 -10.02 -0.98 25.40
C ASP A 369 -8.68 -1.37 24.77
N LEU A 370 -7.60 -1.21 25.53
CA LEU A 370 -6.24 -1.53 25.05
C LEU A 370 -6.03 -3.03 24.80
N ASP A 371 -6.69 -3.89 25.56
CA ASP A 371 -6.60 -5.34 25.39
C ASP A 371 -7.31 -5.77 24.10
N GLY A 372 -8.50 -5.24 23.85
CA GLY A 372 -9.21 -5.42 22.58
C GLY A 372 -8.40 -4.89 21.38
N TRP A 373 -7.76 -3.72 21.50
CA TRP A 373 -6.87 -3.21 20.44
C TRP A 373 -5.72 -4.15 20.15
N PHE A 374 -5.02 -4.57 21.20
CA PHE A 374 -3.88 -5.49 21.09
C PHE A 374 -4.29 -6.81 20.42
N HIS A 375 -5.40 -7.40 20.84
CA HIS A 375 -5.89 -8.65 20.27
C HIS A 375 -6.43 -8.51 18.85
N THR A 376 -7.11 -7.40 18.53
CA THR A 376 -7.56 -7.12 17.15
C THR A 376 -6.39 -7.00 16.20
N TYR A 377 -5.36 -6.23 16.57
CA TYR A 377 -4.15 -6.11 15.76
C TYR A 377 -3.43 -7.46 15.61
N ASN A 378 -3.26 -8.21 16.72
CA ASN A 378 -2.59 -9.50 16.69
C ASN A 378 -3.39 -10.59 15.96
N GLY A 379 -4.70 -10.41 15.78
CA GLY A 379 -5.51 -11.27 14.92
C GLY A 379 -4.97 -11.36 13.49
N ARG A 380 -4.16 -10.38 13.04
CA ARG A 380 -3.38 -10.43 11.79
C ARG A 380 -2.46 -11.65 11.71
N GLN A 381 -1.98 -12.19 12.82
CA GLN A 381 -1.14 -13.40 12.82
C GLN A 381 -1.81 -14.60 12.13
N THR A 382 -3.11 -14.56 11.92
CA THR A 382 -3.83 -15.58 11.15
C THR A 382 -3.34 -15.63 9.69
N ILE A 383 -2.96 -14.51 9.07
CA ILE A 383 -2.41 -14.52 7.71
C ILE A 383 -1.03 -15.17 7.69
N GLU A 384 -0.19 -14.91 8.70
CA GLU A 384 1.14 -15.54 8.83
C GLU A 384 1.02 -17.05 9.02
N ALA A 385 0.06 -17.49 9.87
CA ALA A 385 -0.26 -18.91 10.02
C ALA A 385 -0.71 -19.54 8.69
N GLY A 386 -1.49 -18.79 7.89
CA GLY A 386 -1.91 -19.21 6.58
C GLY A 386 -0.80 -19.30 5.55
N ILE A 387 0.10 -18.34 5.56
CA ILE A 387 1.29 -18.38 4.70
C ILE A 387 2.16 -19.60 5.05
N LYS A 388 2.35 -19.85 6.35
CA LYS A 388 3.07 -21.04 6.84
C LYS A 388 2.37 -22.34 6.42
N GLU A 389 1.07 -22.38 6.52
CA GLU A 389 0.25 -23.50 6.03
C GLU A 389 0.38 -23.66 4.52
N GLY A 390 0.26 -22.57 3.76
CA GLY A 390 0.44 -22.56 2.31
C GLY A 390 1.80 -23.09 1.88
N LYS A 391 2.86 -22.68 2.56
CA LYS A 391 4.22 -23.18 2.32
C LYS A 391 4.35 -24.70 2.62
N ASN A 392 3.80 -25.15 3.73
CA ASN A 392 4.02 -26.52 4.23
C ASN A 392 3.05 -27.56 3.67
N VAL A 393 1.84 -27.14 3.26
CA VAL A 393 0.77 -28.05 2.83
C VAL A 393 0.50 -27.94 1.33
N PHE A 394 0.47 -26.71 0.80
CA PHE A 394 0.10 -26.42 -0.58
C PHE A 394 1.30 -26.09 -1.48
N GLN A 395 2.52 -26.38 -1.02
CA GLN A 395 3.76 -26.25 -1.78
C GLN A 395 4.00 -24.83 -2.34
N MET A 396 3.47 -23.79 -1.69
CA MET A 396 3.64 -22.41 -2.14
C MET A 396 5.10 -21.93 -2.19
N HIS A 397 6.03 -22.64 -1.55
CA HIS A 397 7.46 -22.30 -1.58
C HIS A 397 8.25 -23.12 -2.63
N HIS A 398 7.64 -24.11 -3.26
CA HIS A 398 8.25 -24.90 -4.32
C HIS A 398 7.74 -24.45 -5.67
N LEU A 399 8.52 -23.65 -6.37
CA LEU A 399 8.19 -23.21 -7.72
C LEU A 399 8.62 -24.28 -8.72
N ASN A 400 7.65 -25.08 -9.18
CA ASN A 400 7.88 -26.20 -10.08
C ASN A 400 7.83 -25.83 -11.56
N VAL A 401 7.38 -24.61 -11.86
CA VAL A 401 7.21 -24.08 -13.23
C VAL A 401 8.07 -22.83 -13.41
N ARG A 402 8.41 -22.52 -14.67
CA ARG A 402 9.41 -21.49 -14.97
C ARG A 402 8.94 -20.36 -15.89
N SER A 403 7.71 -20.38 -16.38
CA SER A 403 7.14 -19.25 -17.10
C SER A 403 6.38 -18.33 -16.12
N ALA A 404 6.38 -17.02 -16.37
CA ALA A 404 5.72 -16.04 -15.49
C ALA A 404 4.23 -16.35 -15.30
N ALA A 405 3.52 -16.71 -16.38
CA ALA A 405 2.11 -17.06 -16.34
C ALA A 405 1.84 -18.35 -15.54
N ALA A 406 2.68 -19.38 -15.71
CA ALA A 406 2.54 -20.63 -14.98
C ALA A 406 2.88 -20.48 -13.49
N LEU A 407 3.86 -19.63 -13.14
CA LEU A 407 4.17 -19.29 -11.73
C LEU A 407 2.98 -18.62 -11.05
N LEU A 408 2.38 -17.64 -11.71
CA LEU A 408 1.19 -16.97 -11.19
C LEU A 408 0.03 -17.94 -11.01
N LEU A 409 -0.21 -18.82 -12.00
CA LEU A 409 -1.24 -19.87 -11.91
C LEU A 409 -0.97 -20.84 -10.76
N GLN A 410 0.28 -21.24 -10.54
CA GLN A 410 0.65 -22.11 -9.41
C GLN A 410 0.27 -21.47 -8.07
N GLU A 411 0.56 -20.18 -7.89
CA GLU A 411 0.17 -19.45 -6.70
C GLU A 411 -1.36 -19.35 -6.55
N HIS A 412 -2.09 -19.08 -7.63
CA HIS A 412 -3.56 -19.06 -7.62
C HIS A 412 -4.16 -20.42 -7.26
N LEU A 413 -3.63 -21.51 -7.84
CA LEU A 413 -4.07 -22.87 -7.52
C LEU A 413 -3.80 -23.22 -6.05
N ALA A 414 -2.68 -22.79 -5.48
CA ALA A 414 -2.37 -23.03 -4.08
C ALA A 414 -3.34 -22.29 -3.15
N CYS A 415 -3.67 -21.02 -3.44
CA CYS A 415 -4.67 -20.25 -2.69
C CYS A 415 -6.08 -20.87 -2.83
N PHE A 416 -6.46 -21.27 -4.05
CA PHE A 416 -7.72 -21.94 -4.31
C PHE A 416 -7.82 -23.26 -3.52
N ALA A 417 -6.79 -24.11 -3.56
CA ALA A 417 -6.75 -25.36 -2.82
C ALA A 417 -6.83 -25.14 -1.30
N ALA A 418 -6.14 -24.11 -0.79
CA ALA A 418 -6.20 -23.76 0.64
C ALA A 418 -7.61 -23.34 1.09
N ASN A 419 -8.32 -22.58 0.27
CA ASN A 419 -9.72 -22.23 0.52
C ASN A 419 -10.61 -23.47 0.42
N PHE A 420 -10.48 -24.23 -0.66
CA PHE A 420 -11.32 -25.41 -0.94
C PHE A 420 -11.22 -26.49 0.14
N VAL A 421 -10.01 -26.78 0.64
CA VAL A 421 -9.80 -27.79 1.68
C VAL A 421 -10.48 -27.37 2.99
N ARG A 422 -10.54 -26.08 3.30
CA ARG A 422 -11.27 -25.57 4.48
C ARG A 422 -12.77 -25.78 4.34
N LEU A 423 -13.33 -25.49 3.17
CA LEU A 423 -14.73 -25.75 2.85
C LEU A 423 -15.05 -27.25 2.95
N ALA A 424 -14.20 -28.09 2.39
CA ALA A 424 -14.36 -29.54 2.46
C ALA A 424 -14.29 -30.06 3.91
N ALA A 425 -13.46 -29.48 4.77
CA ALA A 425 -13.37 -29.83 6.17
C ALA A 425 -14.68 -29.56 6.91
N GLU A 426 -15.34 -28.44 6.64
CA GLU A 426 -16.62 -28.10 7.22
C GLU A 426 -17.70 -29.12 6.79
N TRP A 427 -17.83 -29.37 5.50
CA TRP A 427 -18.82 -30.33 5.00
C TRP A 427 -18.66 -31.72 5.61
N LEU A 428 -17.43 -32.20 5.71
CA LEU A 428 -17.15 -33.50 6.29
C LEU A 428 -17.42 -33.53 7.80
N THR A 429 -17.39 -32.39 8.48
CA THR A 429 -17.70 -32.28 9.91
C THR A 429 -19.21 -32.28 10.11
N ASP A 430 -19.97 -31.57 9.29
CA ASP A 430 -21.44 -31.51 9.36
C ASP A 430 -22.08 -32.85 9.08
N GLU A 431 -21.56 -33.64 8.16
CA GLU A 431 -22.07 -34.97 7.82
C GLU A 431 -21.85 -36.02 8.94
N ARG A 432 -20.92 -35.80 9.84
CA ARG A 432 -20.57 -36.80 10.87
C ARG A 432 -21.47 -36.88 12.05
N GLN A 433 -22.35 -35.93 12.31
CA GLN A 433 -23.19 -35.82 13.51
C GLN A 433 -22.71 -36.51 14.79
N PRO A 434 -23.07 -36.05 15.93
CA PRO A 434 -22.65 -34.89 16.71
C PRO A 434 -21.69 -35.30 17.84
N THR A 435 -20.47 -35.57 17.51
CA THR A 435 -19.41 -35.55 18.53
C THR A 435 -18.67 -34.21 18.43
N PRO A 436 -18.24 -33.62 19.52
CA PRO A 436 -17.53 -32.37 19.53
C PRO A 436 -16.11 -32.55 19.00
N PHE A 437 -15.97 -33.02 17.78
CA PHE A 437 -14.67 -33.00 17.07
C PHE A 437 -14.44 -31.60 16.56
N SER A 438 -13.39 -30.99 17.03
CA SER A 438 -12.82 -29.81 16.41
C SER A 438 -12.68 -30.04 14.90
N ILE A 439 -13.04 -29.05 14.07
CA ILE A 439 -12.79 -29.06 12.62
C ILE A 439 -11.35 -29.51 12.39
N PRO A 440 -11.10 -30.56 11.58
CA PRO A 440 -9.75 -31.05 11.37
C PRO A 440 -8.87 -29.93 10.82
N SER A 441 -7.64 -29.84 11.29
CA SER A 441 -6.69 -28.88 10.73
C SER A 441 -6.52 -29.18 9.23
N VAL A 442 -6.27 -28.13 8.42
CA VAL A 442 -6.04 -28.29 6.97
C VAL A 442 -4.94 -29.31 6.69
N LYS A 443 -3.88 -29.36 7.52
CA LYS A 443 -2.82 -30.36 7.42
C LYS A 443 -3.34 -31.78 7.62
N GLN A 444 -4.25 -31.99 8.57
CA GLN A 444 -4.91 -33.27 8.79
C GLN A 444 -5.81 -33.65 7.61
N MET A 445 -6.59 -32.67 7.10
CA MET A 445 -7.45 -32.89 5.95
C MET A 445 -6.66 -33.34 4.73
N VAL A 446 -5.59 -32.63 4.37
CA VAL A 446 -4.75 -33.00 3.21
C VAL A 446 -4.06 -34.34 3.46
N ARG A 447 -3.53 -34.56 4.66
CA ARG A 447 -2.81 -35.82 4.95
C ARG A 447 -3.71 -37.06 4.96
N VAL A 448 -4.92 -36.92 5.46
CA VAL A 448 -5.79 -38.04 5.73
C VAL A 448 -6.90 -38.17 4.68
N ALA A 449 -7.60 -37.09 4.33
CA ALA A 449 -8.70 -37.13 3.38
C ALA A 449 -8.24 -37.12 1.92
N ALA A 450 -7.29 -36.25 1.56
CA ALA A 450 -6.81 -36.15 0.17
C ALA A 450 -5.97 -37.37 -0.27
N HIS A 451 -5.40 -38.12 0.67
CA HIS A 451 -4.69 -39.37 0.40
C HIS A 451 -5.51 -40.63 0.66
N THR A 452 -6.80 -40.47 0.94
CA THR A 452 -7.68 -41.61 1.19
C THR A 452 -8.46 -41.98 -0.04
N SER A 453 -8.51 -43.24 -0.33
CA SER A 453 -9.30 -43.78 -1.43
C SER A 453 -10.79 -43.61 -1.19
N ALA A 454 -11.51 -43.23 -2.21
CA ALA A 454 -12.96 -43.08 -2.16
C ALA A 454 -13.57 -43.62 -3.47
N TRP A 455 -14.81 -44.06 -3.37
CA TRP A 455 -15.60 -44.50 -4.51
C TRP A 455 -16.45 -43.34 -4.99
N VAL A 456 -16.35 -43.02 -6.28
CA VAL A 456 -17.25 -42.08 -6.94
C VAL A 456 -18.27 -42.85 -7.75
N LYS A 457 -19.54 -42.71 -7.40
CA LYS A 457 -20.64 -43.40 -8.07
C LYS A 457 -21.67 -42.39 -8.55
N ARG A 458 -22.12 -42.56 -9.80
CA ARG A 458 -23.22 -41.75 -10.35
C ARG A 458 -24.50 -42.59 -10.39
N GLN A 459 -25.61 -42.02 -9.89
CA GLN A 459 -26.95 -42.56 -10.03
C GLN A 459 -27.88 -41.45 -10.56
N GLY A 460 -28.26 -41.55 -11.84
CA GLY A 460 -28.94 -40.47 -12.55
C GLY A 460 -28.07 -39.23 -12.62
N ASP A 461 -28.57 -38.09 -12.11
CA ASP A 461 -27.84 -36.84 -12.04
C ASP A 461 -27.17 -36.59 -10.69
N VAL A 462 -27.24 -37.58 -9.80
CA VAL A 462 -26.62 -37.48 -8.45
C VAL A 462 -25.30 -38.24 -8.44
N TRP A 463 -24.30 -37.59 -7.88
CA TRP A 463 -22.98 -38.17 -7.63
C TRP A 463 -22.84 -38.49 -6.13
N PHE A 464 -22.28 -39.66 -5.85
CA PHE A 464 -21.96 -40.10 -4.50
C PHE A 464 -20.45 -40.27 -4.39
N LEU A 465 -19.86 -39.67 -3.34
CA LEU A 465 -18.50 -39.92 -2.90
C LEU A 465 -18.57 -40.73 -1.62
N THR A 466 -18.11 -41.97 -1.64
CA THR A 466 -18.10 -42.85 -0.47
C THR A 466 -16.66 -43.20 -0.12
N PHE A 467 -16.26 -42.86 1.10
CA PHE A 467 -14.92 -43.15 1.60
C PHE A 467 -14.76 -44.61 1.94
N THR A 468 -13.57 -45.18 1.72
CA THR A 468 -13.24 -46.56 2.07
C THR A 468 -13.23 -46.74 3.59
N GLU A 469 -13.43 -47.98 4.05
CA GLU A 469 -13.49 -48.36 5.48
C GLU A 469 -12.21 -48.01 6.26
N GLN A 470 -11.07 -47.85 5.57
CA GLN A 470 -9.79 -47.50 6.17
C GLN A 470 -9.62 -45.99 6.37
N SER A 471 -10.55 -45.19 5.86
CA SER A 471 -10.54 -43.75 6.00
C SER A 471 -10.99 -43.33 7.40
N CYS A 472 -10.43 -42.22 7.92
CA CYS A 472 -11.01 -41.55 9.09
C CYS A 472 -12.43 -41.04 8.82
N TYR A 473 -12.85 -41.02 7.56
CA TYR A 473 -14.19 -40.66 7.08
C TYR A 473 -15.00 -41.90 6.67
N ALA A 474 -14.59 -43.09 7.12
CA ALA A 474 -15.34 -44.32 6.84
C ALA A 474 -16.79 -44.16 7.27
N GLY A 475 -17.70 -44.58 6.41
CA GLY A 475 -19.15 -44.43 6.63
C GLY A 475 -19.72 -43.07 6.26
N CYS A 476 -18.91 -42.07 5.94
CA CYS A 476 -19.38 -40.80 5.35
C CYS A 476 -19.65 -41.01 3.87
N SER A 477 -20.80 -40.56 3.40
CA SER A 477 -21.15 -40.50 1.99
C SER A 477 -21.57 -39.06 1.64
N LEU A 478 -20.87 -38.44 0.73
CA LEU A 478 -21.24 -37.12 0.24
C LEU A 478 -22.10 -37.27 -1.01
N ARG A 479 -23.24 -36.63 -1.00
CA ARG A 479 -24.20 -36.61 -2.09
C ARG A 479 -24.17 -35.25 -2.78
N PHE A 480 -23.94 -35.23 -4.08
CA PHE A 480 -23.91 -34.03 -4.91
C PHE A 480 -25.13 -34.05 -5.85
N GLY A 481 -26.14 -33.23 -5.59
CA GLY A 481 -27.40 -33.14 -6.33
C GLY A 481 -28.59 -32.95 -5.37
N ASP A 482 -29.62 -32.25 -5.77
CA ASP A 482 -30.84 -31.94 -4.98
C ASP A 482 -30.63 -31.42 -3.56
N GLY A 483 -30.43 -30.12 -3.44
CA GLY A 483 -30.60 -29.39 -2.18
C GLY A 483 -29.39 -29.33 -1.27
N VAL A 484 -28.31 -30.03 -1.55
CA VAL A 484 -27.02 -29.89 -0.85
C VAL A 484 -26.01 -29.32 -1.81
N ILE A 485 -25.71 -28.05 -1.59
CA ILE A 485 -24.67 -27.25 -2.26
C ILE A 485 -24.34 -27.78 -3.67
N GLN A 486 -25.19 -27.42 -4.66
CA GLN A 486 -24.78 -27.48 -6.05
C GLN A 486 -23.61 -26.47 -6.18
N LEU A 487 -22.39 -26.99 -6.13
CA LEU A 487 -21.27 -26.29 -6.71
C LEU A 487 -21.58 -26.21 -8.22
N PRO A 488 -21.85 -25.04 -8.78
CA PRO A 488 -21.80 -24.88 -10.21
C PRO A 488 -20.31 -24.91 -10.57
N LEU A 489 -19.75 -26.11 -10.66
CA LEU A 489 -18.41 -26.30 -11.18
C LEU A 489 -18.54 -26.40 -12.71
N PRO A 490 -18.45 -25.29 -13.46
CA PRO A 490 -18.56 -25.32 -14.92
C PRO A 490 -17.46 -26.15 -15.55
N LEU A 491 -16.36 -26.39 -14.83
CA LEU A 491 -15.23 -27.24 -15.26
C LEU A 491 -15.57 -28.74 -15.30
N PHE A 492 -16.60 -29.23 -14.61
CA PHE A 492 -16.92 -30.66 -14.64
C PHE A 492 -17.91 -31.06 -15.73
N LYS A 493 -18.48 -30.12 -16.49
CA LYS A 493 -19.34 -30.47 -17.65
C LYS A 493 -18.61 -31.16 -18.79
N GLY A 494 -17.29 -31.21 -18.81
CA GLY A 494 -16.47 -31.83 -19.87
C GLY A 494 -15.45 -32.85 -19.37
N ILE A 495 -15.29 -33.07 -18.07
CA ILE A 495 -14.35 -34.05 -17.55
C ILE A 495 -15.11 -35.37 -17.40
N CYS A 496 -14.99 -36.21 -18.40
CA CYS A 496 -15.42 -37.60 -18.34
C CYS A 496 -14.47 -38.35 -17.40
N PHE A 497 -14.88 -38.64 -16.17
CA PHE A 497 -14.17 -39.54 -15.24
C PHE A 497 -14.25 -41.04 -15.69
N SER A 498 -14.39 -41.30 -16.95
CA SER A 498 -14.49 -42.68 -17.48
C SER A 498 -13.15 -43.40 -17.62
N HIS A 499 -12.04 -42.82 -17.16
CA HIS A 499 -10.71 -43.41 -17.21
C HIS A 499 -9.88 -43.16 -15.96
N PHE A 500 -10.40 -43.60 -14.81
CA PHE A 500 -9.58 -43.96 -13.66
C PHE A 500 -9.95 -45.33 -13.12
#